data_3149bdb6cc981b0508617f7541185aef
#
_entry.id   3149bdb6cc981b0508617f7541185aef
#
_cell.length_a   1.000
_cell.length_b   1.000
_cell.length_c   1.000
_cell.angle_alpha   90.00
_cell.angle_beta   90.00
_cell.angle_gamma   90.00
#
_symmetry.space_group_name_H-M   'P 1'
#
loop_
_entity.id
_entity.type
_entity.pdbx_description
1 polymer ?
#
loop_
_entity_poly.entity_id
_entity_poly.type
_entity_poly.pdbx_seq_one_letter_code
_entity_poly.pdbx_strand_id
1 'polypeptide(L)'
;MNINVVSPDICTGCGACKNICPTAAITMQYNDEGFLSPVVDNRKCIDCGLCEKKCPALHIVYANESRPKAYAVWANDALRKVSSSGGVFSVLAEYVLNKKGFVCGS
;
A
#
# COMPACT_ATOMS: atom_id res chain seq x y z
N MET A 1 18.13 -15.05 0.01
CA MET A 1 17.35 -14.47 -1.10
C MET A 1 16.86 -13.09 -0.69
N ASN A 2 16.78 -12.16 -1.62
CA ASN A 2 16.35 -10.79 -1.39
C ASN A 2 15.33 -10.35 -2.44
N ILE A 3 14.89 -9.07 -2.40
CA ILE A 3 13.80 -8.56 -3.23
C ILE A 3 14.07 -8.60 -4.74
N ASN A 4 15.30 -8.84 -5.18
CA ASN A 4 15.62 -8.97 -6.61
C ASN A 4 14.91 -10.16 -7.30
N VAL A 5 14.28 -11.06 -6.52
CA VAL A 5 13.43 -12.14 -7.08
C VAL A 5 12.10 -11.62 -7.62
N VAL A 6 11.69 -10.40 -7.26
CA VAL A 6 10.47 -9.77 -7.78
C VAL A 6 10.73 -9.25 -9.18
N SER A 7 9.95 -9.74 -10.16
CA SER A 7 9.99 -9.18 -11.50
C SER A 7 9.59 -7.70 -11.49
N PRO A 8 10.27 -6.85 -12.28
CA PRO A 8 9.86 -5.45 -12.47
C PRO A 8 8.38 -5.30 -12.87
N ASP A 9 7.87 -6.23 -13.67
CA ASP A 9 6.48 -6.19 -14.19
C ASP A 9 5.41 -6.36 -13.11
N ILE A 10 5.75 -6.99 -11.97
CA ILE A 10 4.83 -7.20 -10.86
C ILE A 10 5.13 -6.32 -9.64
N CYS A 11 6.25 -5.63 -9.64
CA CYS A 11 6.63 -4.72 -8.56
C CYS A 11 5.72 -3.48 -8.57
N THR A 12 5.05 -3.22 -7.46
CA THR A 12 4.14 -2.07 -7.31
C THR A 12 4.83 -0.81 -6.78
N GLY A 13 6.14 -0.84 -6.53
CA GLY A 13 6.90 0.29 -6.00
C GLY A 13 6.52 0.71 -4.56
N CYS A 14 5.84 -0.14 -3.81
CA CYS A 14 5.25 0.19 -2.50
C CYS A 14 6.26 0.50 -1.38
N GLY A 15 7.55 0.18 -1.55
CA GLY A 15 8.59 0.46 -0.56
C GLY A 15 8.61 -0.43 0.68
N ALA A 16 7.75 -1.44 0.80
CA ALA A 16 7.72 -2.36 1.94
C ALA A 16 9.07 -3.04 2.18
N CYS A 17 9.74 -3.46 1.11
CA CYS A 17 11.07 -4.08 1.16
C CYS A 17 12.15 -3.14 1.74
N LYS A 18 12.11 -1.85 1.37
CA LYS A 18 13.01 -0.83 1.92
C LYS A 18 12.79 -0.64 3.42
N ASN A 19 11.52 -0.52 3.82
CA ASN A 19 11.18 -0.22 5.22
C ASN A 19 11.45 -1.39 6.17
N ILE A 20 11.36 -2.64 5.70
CA ILE A 20 11.64 -3.82 6.53
C ILE A 20 13.12 -4.19 6.58
N CYS A 21 13.98 -3.60 5.75
CA CYS A 21 15.39 -3.98 5.65
C CYS A 21 16.17 -3.52 6.89
N PRO A 22 16.70 -4.44 7.72
CA PRO A 22 17.37 -4.09 8.97
C PRO A 22 18.73 -3.41 8.77
N THR A 23 19.35 -3.60 7.60
CA THR A 23 20.65 -3.02 7.26
C THR A 23 20.57 -1.82 6.34
N ALA A 24 19.35 -1.35 6.02
CA ALA A 24 19.11 -0.26 5.06
C ALA A 24 19.82 -0.51 3.70
N ALA A 25 19.88 -1.77 3.28
CA ALA A 25 20.51 -2.18 2.02
C ALA A 25 19.66 -1.88 0.78
N ILE A 26 18.41 -1.44 0.94
CA ILE A 26 17.47 -1.25 -0.18
C ILE A 26 17.14 0.23 -0.33
N THR A 27 17.32 0.74 -1.54
CA THR A 27 16.86 2.07 -1.97
C THR A 27 15.79 1.93 -3.04
N MET A 28 14.86 2.88 -3.10
CA MET A 28 13.89 2.96 -4.18
C MET A 28 14.39 3.95 -5.22
N GLN A 29 14.44 3.53 -6.48
CA GLN A 29 14.90 4.36 -7.61
C GLN A 29 13.87 4.28 -8.74
N TYR A 30 13.79 5.34 -9.52
CA TYR A 30 12.98 5.35 -10.73
C TYR A 30 13.65 4.52 -11.82
N ASN A 31 12.89 3.66 -12.47
CA ASN A 31 13.32 2.99 -13.70
C ASN A 31 13.16 3.91 -14.91
N ASP A 32 13.53 3.43 -16.10
CA ASP A 32 13.46 4.20 -17.35
C ASP A 32 12.03 4.62 -17.75
N GLU A 33 11.03 3.93 -17.22
CA GLU A 33 9.60 4.22 -17.42
C GLU A 33 9.02 5.15 -16.34
N GLY A 34 9.83 5.57 -15.36
CA GLY A 34 9.42 6.44 -14.28
C GLY A 34 8.73 5.75 -13.09
N PHE A 35 8.76 4.43 -13.00
CA PHE A 35 8.22 3.68 -11.86
C PHE A 35 9.29 3.46 -10.78
N LEU A 36 8.90 3.55 -9.52
CA LEU A 36 9.78 3.23 -8.39
C LEU A 36 10.03 1.72 -8.32
N SER A 37 11.30 1.34 -8.25
CA SER A 37 11.73 -0.05 -8.06
C SER A 37 12.84 -0.15 -7.01
N PRO A 38 12.96 -1.30 -6.31
CA PRO A 38 13.99 -1.49 -5.32
C PRO A 38 15.35 -1.79 -5.96
N VAL A 39 16.39 -1.17 -5.42
CA VAL A 39 17.79 -1.45 -5.76
C VAL A 39 18.50 -1.90 -4.49
N VAL A 40 19.17 -3.05 -4.54
CA VAL A 40 19.86 -3.66 -3.40
C VAL A 40 21.35 -3.38 -3.43
N ASP A 41 21.89 -2.81 -2.35
CA ASP A 41 23.34 -2.74 -2.12
C ASP A 41 23.79 -4.08 -1.53
N ASN A 42 24.41 -4.91 -2.35
CA ASN A 42 24.88 -6.25 -1.95
C ASN A 42 25.96 -6.22 -0.87
N ARG A 43 26.64 -5.10 -0.65
CA ARG A 43 27.64 -4.94 0.42
C ARG A 43 27.00 -4.80 1.80
N LYS A 44 25.76 -4.32 1.83
CA LYS A 44 24.97 -4.13 3.06
C LYS A 44 23.97 -5.25 3.28
N CYS A 45 23.61 -5.98 2.23
CA CYS A 45 22.62 -7.05 2.28
C CYS A 45 23.19 -8.27 3.03
N ILE A 46 22.46 -8.71 4.04
CA ILE A 46 22.80 -9.91 4.84
C ILE A 46 21.97 -11.14 4.44
N ASP A 47 21.28 -11.09 3.33
CA ASP A 47 20.46 -12.17 2.78
C ASP A 47 19.42 -12.77 3.75
N CYS A 48 18.88 -11.97 4.66
CA CYS A 48 17.92 -12.44 5.67
C CYS A 48 16.52 -12.80 5.09
N GLY A 49 16.21 -12.45 3.85
CA GLY A 49 14.96 -12.76 3.16
C GLY A 49 13.71 -12.02 3.68
N LEU A 50 13.83 -11.08 4.62
CA LEU A 50 12.68 -10.36 5.17
C LEU A 50 11.92 -9.53 4.12
N CYS A 51 12.64 -8.90 3.20
CA CYS A 51 12.07 -8.09 2.13
C CYS A 51 11.22 -8.93 1.16
N GLU A 52 11.66 -10.14 0.85
CA GLU A 52 10.93 -11.10 0.02
C GLU A 52 9.65 -11.57 0.75
N LYS A 53 9.78 -12.03 2.00
CA LYS A 53 8.64 -12.53 2.81
C LYS A 53 7.54 -11.49 3.03
N LYS A 54 7.88 -10.20 3.01
CA LYS A 54 6.93 -9.10 3.24
C LYS A 54 6.48 -8.41 1.95
N CYS A 55 6.90 -8.90 0.80
CA CYS A 55 6.50 -8.34 -0.48
C CYS A 55 5.03 -8.69 -0.81
N PRO A 56 4.13 -7.70 -0.93
CA PRO A 56 2.72 -7.97 -1.25
C PRO A 56 2.53 -8.48 -2.68
N ALA A 57 3.48 -8.24 -3.58
CA ALA A 57 3.43 -8.76 -4.95
C ALA A 57 3.76 -10.26 -5.02
N LEU A 58 4.60 -10.76 -4.08
CA LEU A 58 4.93 -12.19 -3.97
C LEU A 58 3.96 -12.95 -3.06
N HIS A 59 3.47 -12.28 -2.02
CA HIS A 59 2.62 -12.89 -0.99
C HIS A 59 1.36 -12.05 -0.81
N ILE A 60 0.28 -12.46 -1.46
CA ILE A 60 -1.04 -11.85 -1.28
C ILE A 60 -1.56 -12.24 0.10
N VAL A 61 -1.55 -11.27 1.03
CA VAL A 61 -1.94 -11.50 2.43
C VAL A 61 -3.45 -11.44 2.61
N TYR A 62 -4.15 -10.72 1.74
CA TYR A 62 -5.60 -10.51 1.81
C TYR A 62 -6.26 -10.88 0.50
N ALA A 63 -7.01 -11.97 0.49
CA ALA A 63 -7.96 -12.29 -0.56
C ALA A 63 -9.38 -12.13 -0.01
N ASN A 64 -10.28 -11.55 -0.80
CA ASN A 64 -11.69 -11.56 -0.46
C ASN A 64 -12.20 -13.00 -0.56
N GLU A 65 -12.65 -13.58 0.54
CA GLU A 65 -13.20 -14.94 0.60
C GLU A 65 -14.58 -15.03 -0.06
N SER A 66 -15.26 -13.89 -0.24
CA SER A 66 -16.56 -13.79 -0.89
C SER A 66 -16.57 -12.74 -1.99
N ARG A 67 -17.52 -12.84 -2.93
CA ARG A 67 -17.73 -11.78 -3.91
C ARG A 67 -18.12 -10.48 -3.19
N PRO A 68 -17.37 -9.39 -3.37
CA PRO A 68 -17.73 -8.11 -2.77
C PRO A 68 -19.05 -7.61 -3.35
N LYS A 69 -19.88 -7.00 -2.51
CA LYS A 69 -21.09 -6.29 -2.96
C LYS A 69 -20.71 -4.86 -3.32
N ALA A 70 -21.13 -4.41 -4.49
CA ALA A 70 -20.94 -3.03 -4.91
C ALA A 70 -22.21 -2.22 -4.62
N TYR A 71 -22.04 -0.98 -4.15
CA TYR A 71 -23.12 -0.06 -3.87
C TYR A 71 -22.84 1.28 -4.52
N ALA A 72 -23.85 1.89 -5.15
CA ALA A 72 -23.81 3.28 -5.56
C ALA A 72 -24.42 4.12 -4.43
N VAL A 73 -23.60 4.91 -3.78
CA VAL A 73 -24.00 5.67 -2.59
C VAL A 73 -23.46 7.09 -2.62
N TRP A 74 -24.15 8.01 -1.95
CA TRP A 74 -23.71 9.37 -1.71
C TRP A 74 -24.23 9.88 -0.37
N ALA A 75 -23.57 10.87 0.21
CA ALA A 75 -24.00 11.55 1.42
C ALA A 75 -25.22 12.47 1.16
N ASN A 76 -25.80 13.02 2.24
CA ASN A 76 -26.81 14.05 2.14
C ASN A 76 -26.29 15.30 1.37
N ASP A 77 -27.19 16.12 0.86
CA ASP A 77 -26.85 17.25 0.00
C ASP A 77 -25.95 18.29 0.69
N ALA A 78 -26.12 18.52 1.98
CA ALA A 78 -25.33 19.48 2.74
C ALA A 78 -23.84 19.05 2.77
N LEU A 79 -23.57 17.79 3.09
CA LEU A 79 -22.21 17.25 3.14
C LEU A 79 -21.63 17.08 1.72
N ARG A 80 -22.44 16.64 0.77
CA ARG A 80 -22.01 16.44 -0.62
C ARG A 80 -21.55 17.73 -1.28
N LYS A 81 -22.21 18.89 -1.01
CA LYS A 81 -21.85 20.20 -1.57
C LYS A 81 -20.44 20.66 -1.18
N VAL A 82 -19.94 20.27 -0.01
CA VAL A 82 -18.60 20.63 0.49
C VAL A 82 -17.58 19.51 0.31
N SER A 83 -17.95 18.42 -0.33
CA SER A 83 -17.09 17.27 -0.60
C SER A 83 -16.59 17.27 -2.04
N SER A 84 -15.43 16.71 -2.29
CA SER A 84 -14.85 16.56 -3.64
C SER A 84 -15.57 15.52 -4.52
N SER A 85 -16.37 14.64 -3.92
CA SER A 85 -17.13 13.58 -4.57
C SER A 85 -18.47 13.37 -3.85
N GLY A 86 -18.94 12.14 -3.69
CA GLY A 86 -20.21 11.81 -3.03
C GLY A 86 -20.27 12.02 -1.52
N GLY A 87 -19.15 12.35 -0.86
CA GLY A 87 -19.10 12.64 0.59
C GLY A 87 -19.12 11.42 1.50
N VAL A 88 -19.10 10.21 0.97
CA VAL A 88 -19.20 8.96 1.75
C VAL A 88 -18.01 8.76 2.68
N PHE A 89 -16.80 9.20 2.28
CA PHE A 89 -15.63 9.16 3.16
C PHE A 89 -15.91 9.90 4.47
N SER A 90 -16.45 11.10 4.42
CA SER A 90 -16.77 11.90 5.62
C SER A 90 -17.80 11.23 6.52
N VAL A 91 -18.83 10.60 5.94
CA VAL A 91 -19.83 9.84 6.70
C VAL A 91 -19.21 8.67 7.44
N LEU A 92 -18.36 7.90 6.76
CA LEU A 92 -17.67 6.76 7.37
C LEU A 92 -16.64 7.19 8.40
N ALA A 93 -15.90 8.27 8.13
CA ALA A 93 -14.94 8.85 9.06
C ALA A 93 -15.64 9.29 10.36
N GLU A 94 -16.73 10.03 10.27
CA GLU A 94 -17.52 10.45 11.42
C GLU A 94 -18.05 9.26 12.24
N TYR A 95 -18.55 8.22 11.57
CA TYR A 95 -18.98 7.00 12.23
C TYR A 95 -17.87 6.35 13.05
N VAL A 96 -16.66 6.23 12.47
CA VAL A 96 -15.49 5.63 13.15
C VAL A 96 -15.03 6.49 14.33
N LEU A 97 -14.93 7.81 14.13
CA LEU A 97 -14.53 8.75 15.18
C LEU A 97 -15.51 8.78 16.36
N ASN A 98 -16.82 8.74 16.10
CA ASN A 98 -17.84 8.65 17.13
C ASN A 98 -17.75 7.36 17.96
N LYS A 99 -17.16 6.31 17.37
CA LYS A 99 -16.84 5.06 18.08
C LYS A 99 -15.44 5.06 18.71
N LYS A 100 -14.79 6.23 18.82
CA LYS A 100 -13.43 6.40 19.36
C LYS A 100 -12.36 5.63 18.55
N GLY A 101 -12.59 5.41 17.28
CA GLY A 101 -11.64 4.84 16.33
C GLY A 101 -10.73 5.89 15.72
N PHE A 102 -9.82 5.44 14.85
CA PHE A 102 -8.90 6.28 14.10
C PHE A 102 -9.21 6.22 12.61
N VAL A 103 -9.04 7.34 11.92
CA VAL A 103 -9.19 7.45 10.47
C VAL A 103 -7.89 7.96 9.89
N CYS A 104 -7.38 7.29 8.86
CA CYS A 104 -6.24 7.73 8.06
C CYS A 104 -6.73 8.07 6.65
N GLY A 105 -6.30 9.22 6.13
CA GLY A 105 -6.58 9.67 4.78
C GLY A 105 -5.31 10.16 4.10
N SER A 106 -5.34 10.28 2.79
CA SER A 106 -4.27 10.83 1.95
C SER A 106 -4.78 12.06 1.21
#